data_e96f9df920805e1fbd247ae622fd7e01
#
_entry.id   e96f9df920805e1fbd247ae622fd7e01
#
_cell.length_a   1.000
_cell.length_b   1.000
_cell.length_c   1.000
_cell.angle_alpha   90.00
_cell.angle_beta   90.00
_cell.angle_gamma   90.00
#
_symmetry.space_group_name_H-M   'P 1'
#
loop_
_entity.id
_entity.type
_entity.pdbx_description
1 polymer ?
#
loop_
_entity_poly.entity_id
_entity_poly.type
_entity_poly.pdbx_seq_one_letter_code
_entity_poly.pdbx_strand_id
1 'polypeptide(L)'
;MAEKEYLLGNRARELLRYTNQATKIVTDDVSQRDVRKILQKIAALDDIRDVKQVCGQMIGYLDRKDKQGFTKAAYRCYGEDMRKTAKAIVRDIHAANGKMFVIEYEERLRLIGQILDGCSLMLEYIQICLDMGVISLEKSKVWTKKVLDVKYMSASWKKNDGARAKKLEAEKQAEEDARQVAVVKTAISQYNAERKVQPNRI
;
A
#
# COMPACT_ATOMS: atom_id res chain seq x y z
N MET A 1 21.42 -10.59 3.46
CA MET A 1 20.73 -9.44 2.81
C MET A 1 19.24 -9.65 2.58
N ALA A 2 18.74 -10.89 2.59
CA ALA A 2 17.32 -11.21 2.30
C ALA A 2 16.29 -10.71 3.35
N GLU A 3 16.64 -10.62 4.63
CA GLU A 3 15.67 -10.23 5.68
C GLU A 3 15.24 -8.75 5.66
N LYS A 4 16.14 -7.82 5.31
CA LYS A 4 15.81 -6.39 5.26
C LYS A 4 14.93 -6.01 4.06
N GLU A 5 15.07 -6.66 2.92
CA GLU A 5 14.25 -6.41 1.73
C GLU A 5 12.79 -6.85 1.93
N TYR A 6 12.54 -7.86 2.75
CA TYR A 6 11.20 -8.37 3.01
C TYR A 6 10.38 -7.54 4.01
N LEU A 7 11.01 -6.63 4.77
CA LEU A 7 10.34 -5.90 5.85
C LEU A 7 9.20 -5.02 5.35
N LEU A 8 9.39 -4.26 4.27
CA LEU A 8 8.34 -3.43 3.68
C LEU A 8 7.16 -4.27 3.18
N GLY A 9 7.43 -5.39 2.50
CA GLY A 9 6.40 -6.32 2.05
C GLY A 9 5.63 -6.95 3.21
N ASN A 10 6.29 -7.24 4.33
CA ASN A 10 5.64 -7.73 5.55
C ASN A 10 4.71 -6.67 6.14
N ARG A 11 5.16 -5.41 6.27
CA ARG A 11 4.33 -4.29 6.74
C ARG A 11 3.13 -4.04 5.86
N ALA A 12 3.29 -4.09 4.55
CA ALA A 12 2.18 -3.95 3.61
C ALA A 12 1.16 -5.09 3.74
N ARG A 13 1.61 -6.33 3.95
CA ARG A 13 0.72 -7.49 4.22
C ARG A 13 -0.02 -7.35 5.55
N GLU A 14 0.64 -6.84 6.58
CA GLU A 14 -0.01 -6.53 7.85
C GLU A 14 -1.07 -5.44 7.69
N LEU A 15 -0.77 -4.37 6.94
CA LEU A 15 -1.74 -3.33 6.59
C LEU A 15 -2.95 -3.93 5.87
N LEU A 16 -2.74 -4.76 4.85
CA LEU A 16 -3.83 -5.42 4.12
C LEU A 16 -4.70 -6.31 5.02
N ARG A 17 -4.07 -7.12 5.88
CA ARG A 17 -4.81 -7.96 6.85
C ARG A 17 -5.65 -7.11 7.79
N TYR A 18 -5.06 -6.06 8.34
CA TYR A 18 -5.75 -5.15 9.25
C TYR A 18 -6.90 -4.43 8.54
N THR A 19 -6.67 -3.93 7.31
CA THR A 19 -7.71 -3.30 6.49
C THR A 19 -8.89 -4.25 6.27
N ASN A 20 -8.63 -5.51 5.90
CA ASN A 20 -9.68 -6.51 5.71
C ASN A 20 -10.44 -6.81 7.00
N GLN A 21 -9.77 -6.78 8.15
CA GLN A 21 -10.40 -7.00 9.44
C GLN A 21 -11.22 -5.77 9.88
N ALA A 22 -10.64 -4.57 9.78
CA ALA A 22 -11.25 -3.33 10.23
C ALA A 22 -12.49 -2.95 9.40
N THR A 23 -12.51 -3.30 8.11
CA THR A 23 -13.63 -3.05 7.18
C THR A 23 -14.65 -4.19 7.13
N LYS A 24 -14.64 -5.14 8.07
CA LYS A 24 -15.72 -6.13 8.15
C LYS A 24 -17.04 -5.43 8.41
N ILE A 25 -18.06 -5.82 7.64
CA ILE A 25 -19.43 -5.33 7.84
C ILE A 25 -19.90 -5.86 9.18
N VAL A 26 -20.32 -4.95 10.06
CA VAL A 26 -21.04 -5.31 11.26
C VAL A 26 -22.50 -5.53 10.83
N THR A 27 -22.89 -6.79 10.78
CA THR A 27 -24.30 -7.14 10.56
C THR A 27 -24.99 -7.12 11.91
N ASP A 28 -26.11 -6.38 12.00
CA ASP A 28 -27.05 -6.50 13.13
C ASP A 28 -27.77 -7.88 13.09
N ASP A 29 -27.50 -8.66 12.06
CA ASP A 29 -28.06 -9.99 11.89
C ASP A 29 -27.43 -10.94 12.94
N VAL A 30 -28.14 -11.16 14.02
CA VAL A 30 -27.93 -12.33 14.85
C VAL A 30 -28.07 -13.53 13.92
N SER A 31 -27.03 -14.33 13.74
CA SER A 31 -27.08 -15.43 12.80
C SER A 31 -28.24 -16.35 13.17
N GLN A 32 -28.95 -16.93 12.19
CA GLN A 32 -30.02 -17.90 12.46
C GLN A 32 -29.55 -19.02 13.40
N ARG A 33 -28.27 -19.35 13.36
CA ARG A 33 -27.64 -20.33 14.23
C ARG A 33 -27.60 -19.87 15.69
N ASP A 34 -27.32 -18.57 15.91
CA ASP A 34 -27.28 -18.00 17.26
C ASP A 34 -28.68 -17.79 17.82
N VAL A 35 -29.65 -17.37 16.98
CA VAL A 35 -31.07 -17.31 17.34
C VAL A 35 -31.56 -18.70 17.76
N ARG A 36 -31.26 -19.74 16.98
CA ARG A 36 -31.65 -21.12 17.30
C ARG A 36 -31.07 -21.58 18.65
N LYS A 37 -29.79 -21.30 18.93
CA LYS A 37 -29.16 -21.63 20.21
C LYS A 37 -29.80 -20.89 21.39
N ILE A 38 -30.15 -19.62 21.20
CA ILE A 38 -30.82 -18.81 22.21
C ILE A 38 -32.20 -19.38 22.48
N LEU A 39 -32.99 -19.64 21.42
CA LEU A 39 -34.32 -20.25 21.58
C LEU A 39 -34.28 -21.64 22.24
N GLN A 40 -33.27 -22.46 21.89
CA GLN A 40 -33.04 -23.75 22.55
C GLN A 40 -32.74 -23.62 24.06
N LYS A 41 -31.94 -22.61 24.45
CA LYS A 41 -31.67 -22.33 25.86
C LYS A 41 -32.93 -21.86 26.59
N ILE A 42 -33.70 -20.98 25.96
CA ILE A 42 -34.96 -20.49 26.55
C ILE A 42 -35.97 -21.62 26.67
N ALA A 43 -36.10 -22.47 25.65
CA ALA A 43 -37.02 -23.61 25.63
C ALA A 43 -36.67 -24.71 26.69
N ALA A 44 -35.42 -24.72 27.17
CA ALA A 44 -34.96 -25.66 28.20
C ALA A 44 -35.19 -25.12 29.67
N LEU A 45 -35.80 -23.95 29.84
CA LEU A 45 -36.05 -23.32 31.14
C LEU A 45 -37.52 -23.51 31.53
N ASP A 46 -37.73 -24.06 32.73
CA ASP A 46 -39.07 -24.33 33.25
C ASP A 46 -39.63 -23.15 34.07
N ASP A 47 -38.73 -22.27 34.60
CA ASP A 47 -39.14 -21.10 35.36
C ASP A 47 -39.16 -19.84 34.53
N ILE A 48 -40.27 -19.11 34.58
CA ILE A 48 -40.48 -17.83 33.91
C ILE A 48 -39.50 -16.74 34.37
N ARG A 49 -38.96 -16.83 35.59
CA ARG A 49 -37.94 -15.92 36.14
C ARG A 49 -36.62 -16.09 35.42
N ASP A 50 -36.23 -17.35 35.21
CA ASP A 50 -35.00 -17.70 34.47
C ASP A 50 -35.11 -17.30 33.03
N VAL A 51 -36.27 -17.48 32.39
CA VAL A 51 -36.55 -16.99 31.03
C VAL A 51 -36.35 -15.48 30.95
N LYS A 52 -36.95 -14.71 31.87
CA LYS A 52 -36.81 -13.24 31.93
C LYS A 52 -35.34 -12.83 32.12
N GLN A 53 -34.62 -13.53 32.99
CA GLN A 53 -33.20 -13.26 33.25
C GLN A 53 -32.34 -13.50 31.99
N VAL A 54 -32.52 -14.62 31.30
CA VAL A 54 -31.80 -14.94 30.07
C VAL A 54 -32.14 -13.94 28.98
N CYS A 55 -33.43 -13.58 28.79
CA CYS A 55 -33.82 -12.54 27.85
C CYS A 55 -33.19 -11.19 28.17
N GLY A 56 -33.20 -10.77 29.46
CA GLY A 56 -32.56 -9.52 29.88
C GLY A 56 -31.06 -9.50 29.64
N GLN A 57 -30.34 -10.61 29.89
CA GLN A 57 -28.91 -10.75 29.57
C GLN A 57 -28.64 -10.65 28.08
N MET A 58 -29.51 -11.25 27.24
CA MET A 58 -29.36 -11.21 25.80
C MET A 58 -29.62 -9.81 25.22
N ILE A 59 -30.64 -9.11 25.71
CA ILE A 59 -30.92 -7.71 25.37
C ILE A 59 -29.71 -6.85 25.73
N GLY A 60 -29.23 -6.96 26.99
CA GLY A 60 -28.05 -6.22 27.43
C GLY A 60 -26.76 -6.59 26.69
N TYR A 61 -26.65 -7.80 26.14
CA TYR A 61 -25.55 -8.19 25.26
C TYR A 61 -25.66 -7.52 23.89
N LEU A 62 -26.87 -7.47 23.32
CA LEU A 62 -27.13 -6.82 22.04
C LEU A 62 -26.96 -5.30 22.11
N ASP A 63 -27.38 -4.69 23.25
CA ASP A 63 -27.23 -3.25 23.47
C ASP A 63 -25.77 -2.82 23.73
N ARG A 64 -24.96 -3.70 24.37
CA ARG A 64 -23.54 -3.45 24.64
C ARG A 64 -22.62 -3.71 23.45
N LYS A 65 -23.12 -4.39 22.42
CA LYS A 65 -22.34 -4.61 21.22
C LYS A 65 -22.17 -3.26 20.55
N ASP A 66 -21.02 -2.65 20.81
CA ASP A 66 -20.59 -1.42 20.18
C ASP A 66 -20.87 -1.50 18.67
N LYS A 67 -21.85 -0.76 18.21
CA LYS A 67 -22.27 -0.73 16.80
C LYS A 67 -21.23 -0.04 15.92
N GLN A 68 -20.01 0.22 16.44
CA GLN A 68 -18.91 0.82 15.70
C GLN A 68 -18.32 -0.17 14.71
N GLY A 69 -18.62 0.04 13.45
CA GLY A 69 -18.10 -0.77 12.36
C GLY A 69 -18.73 -0.37 11.03
N PHE A 70 -18.26 -1.00 9.98
CA PHE A 70 -18.76 -0.72 8.65
C PHE A 70 -20.17 -1.28 8.47
N THR A 71 -21.15 -0.41 8.27
CA THR A 71 -22.47 -0.78 7.72
C THR A 71 -22.29 -1.21 6.26
N LYS A 72 -23.30 -1.86 5.67
CA LYS A 72 -23.29 -2.20 4.23
C LYS A 72 -23.09 -0.95 3.35
N ALA A 73 -23.70 0.18 3.74
CA ALA A 73 -23.55 1.45 3.02
C ALA A 73 -22.13 2.01 3.14
N ALA A 74 -21.60 2.15 4.35
CA ALA A 74 -20.23 2.63 4.61
C ALA A 74 -19.18 1.73 3.94
N TYR A 75 -19.42 0.39 3.93
CA TYR A 75 -18.53 -0.53 3.23
C TYR A 75 -18.50 -0.28 1.72
N ARG A 76 -19.66 -0.07 1.08
CA ARG A 76 -19.73 0.23 -0.36
C ARG A 76 -19.09 1.57 -0.70
N CYS A 77 -19.23 2.57 0.17
CA CYS A 77 -18.68 3.91 -0.08
C CYS A 77 -17.16 3.99 0.15
N TYR A 78 -16.64 3.31 1.17
CA TYR A 78 -15.23 3.47 1.58
C TYR A 78 -14.50 2.14 1.80
N GLY A 79 -15.14 1.17 2.45
CA GLY A 79 -14.49 -0.09 2.84
C GLY A 79 -13.97 -0.91 1.67
N GLU A 80 -14.70 -0.90 0.56
CA GLU A 80 -14.28 -1.60 -0.66
C GLU A 80 -13.04 -0.93 -1.28
N ASP A 81 -13.03 0.39 -1.39
CA ASP A 81 -11.91 1.14 -1.96
C ASP A 81 -10.69 1.08 -1.07
N MET A 82 -10.86 1.13 0.25
CA MET A 82 -9.76 0.91 1.19
C MET A 82 -9.11 -0.48 1.00
N ARG A 83 -9.92 -1.53 0.77
CA ARG A 83 -9.39 -2.87 0.48
C ARG A 83 -8.68 -2.93 -0.87
N LYS A 84 -9.24 -2.29 -1.91
CA LYS A 84 -8.61 -2.19 -3.23
C LYS A 84 -7.26 -1.48 -3.14
N THR A 85 -7.22 -0.33 -2.44
CA THR A 85 -6.01 0.45 -2.23
C THR A 85 -4.94 -0.35 -1.47
N ALA A 86 -5.31 -1.03 -0.38
CA ALA A 86 -4.38 -1.87 0.37
C ALA A 86 -3.82 -3.04 -0.48
N LYS A 87 -4.65 -3.66 -1.34
CA LYS A 87 -4.19 -4.67 -2.30
C LYS A 87 -3.25 -4.09 -3.34
N ALA A 88 -3.56 -2.90 -3.86
CA ALA A 88 -2.71 -2.20 -4.83
C ALA A 88 -1.33 -1.89 -4.23
N ILE A 89 -1.26 -1.38 -3.01
CA ILE A 89 0.01 -1.13 -2.30
C ILE A 89 0.86 -2.41 -2.24
N VAL A 90 0.29 -3.54 -1.85
CA VAL A 90 1.02 -4.82 -1.79
C VAL A 90 1.51 -5.25 -3.17
N ARG A 91 0.65 -5.15 -4.20
CA ARG A 91 0.97 -5.48 -5.59
C ARG A 91 2.11 -4.63 -6.11
N ASP A 92 2.04 -3.30 -5.90
CA ASP A 92 2.99 -2.34 -6.44
C ASP A 92 4.36 -2.44 -5.74
N ILE A 93 4.39 -2.76 -4.43
CA ILE A 93 5.65 -3.10 -3.73
C ILE A 93 6.29 -4.34 -4.36
N HIS A 94 5.50 -5.38 -4.62
CA HIS A 94 6.03 -6.60 -5.23
C HIS A 94 6.52 -6.34 -6.66
N ALA A 95 5.74 -5.61 -7.45
CA ALA A 95 6.11 -5.24 -8.81
C ALA A 95 7.39 -4.37 -8.85
N ALA A 96 7.48 -3.34 -8.00
CA ALA A 96 8.66 -2.48 -7.91
C ALA A 96 9.91 -3.27 -7.49
N ASN A 97 9.76 -4.22 -6.56
CA ASN A 97 10.88 -5.05 -6.09
C ASN A 97 11.38 -6.01 -7.17
N GLY A 98 10.49 -6.48 -8.07
CA GLY A 98 10.84 -7.33 -9.19
C GLY A 98 11.54 -6.61 -10.36
N LYS A 99 11.55 -5.28 -10.39
CA LYS A 99 12.18 -4.50 -11.47
C LYS A 99 13.71 -4.45 -11.34
N MET A 100 14.40 -4.74 -12.44
CA MET A 100 15.85 -4.59 -12.51
C MET A 100 16.24 -3.11 -12.53
N PHE A 101 16.91 -2.65 -11.46
CA PHE A 101 17.19 -1.23 -11.26
C PHE A 101 17.95 -0.58 -12.43
N VAL A 102 18.96 -1.25 -12.97
CA VAL A 102 19.82 -0.67 -14.03
C VAL A 102 19.06 -0.39 -15.33
N ILE A 103 18.03 -1.19 -15.60
CA ILE A 103 17.28 -1.13 -16.88
C ILE A 103 15.93 -0.43 -16.69
N GLU A 104 15.26 -0.68 -15.56
CA GLU A 104 13.85 -0.32 -15.33
C GLU A 104 13.66 0.64 -14.15
N TYR A 105 14.67 1.48 -13.85
CA TYR A 105 14.61 2.36 -12.66
C TYR A 105 13.46 3.38 -12.71
N GLU A 106 13.10 3.88 -13.89
CA GLU A 106 11.99 4.83 -14.04
C GLU A 106 10.66 4.19 -13.66
N GLU A 107 10.37 3.00 -14.18
CA GLU A 107 9.16 2.26 -13.87
C GLU A 107 9.12 1.86 -12.39
N ARG A 108 10.26 1.48 -11.83
CA ARG A 108 10.40 1.19 -10.40
C ARG A 108 10.09 2.41 -9.54
N LEU A 109 10.63 3.59 -9.88
CA LEU A 109 10.35 4.85 -9.17
C LEU A 109 8.90 5.28 -9.33
N ARG A 110 8.29 5.04 -10.49
CA ARG A 110 6.87 5.29 -10.75
C ARG A 110 5.99 4.42 -9.83
N LEU A 111 6.27 3.13 -9.74
CA LEU A 111 5.55 2.19 -8.85
C LEU A 111 5.70 2.60 -7.38
N ILE A 112 6.90 3.00 -6.94
CA ILE A 112 7.09 3.49 -5.57
C ILE A 112 6.28 4.78 -5.33
N GLY A 113 6.15 5.65 -6.36
CA GLY A 113 5.26 6.80 -6.31
C GLY A 113 3.81 6.39 -6.05
N GLN A 114 3.29 5.42 -6.78
CA GLN A 114 1.93 4.91 -6.62
C GLN A 114 1.67 4.33 -5.22
N ILE A 115 2.68 3.67 -4.62
CA ILE A 115 2.58 3.19 -3.23
C ILE A 115 2.38 4.38 -2.27
N LEU A 116 3.12 5.47 -2.43
CA LEU A 116 3.00 6.66 -1.59
C LEU A 116 1.65 7.35 -1.74
N ASP A 117 1.15 7.44 -2.98
CA ASP A 117 -0.17 7.99 -3.28
C ASP A 117 -1.28 7.13 -2.67
N GLY A 118 -1.18 5.80 -2.79
CA GLY A 118 -2.09 4.86 -2.15
C GLY A 118 -2.09 4.97 -0.63
N CYS A 119 -0.92 5.15 0.00
CA CYS A 119 -0.83 5.40 1.44
C CYS A 119 -1.50 6.72 1.84
N SER A 120 -1.33 7.78 1.05
CA SER A 120 -1.96 9.07 1.32
C SER A 120 -3.48 8.97 1.21
N LEU A 121 -3.99 8.35 0.15
CA LEU A 121 -5.42 8.09 -0.03
C LEU A 121 -6.01 7.25 1.11
N MET A 122 -5.27 6.24 1.59
CA MET A 122 -5.69 5.43 2.72
C MET A 122 -5.83 6.26 4.01
N LEU A 123 -4.93 7.21 4.27
CA LEU A 123 -5.01 8.11 5.43
C LEU A 123 -6.26 9.00 5.36
N GLU A 124 -6.59 9.52 4.18
CA GLU A 124 -7.82 10.29 3.97
C GLU A 124 -9.07 9.47 4.26
N TYR A 125 -9.15 8.24 3.73
CA TYR A 125 -10.28 7.36 4.03
C TYR A 125 -10.42 7.02 5.52
N ILE A 126 -9.29 6.81 6.22
CA ILE A 126 -9.31 6.55 7.66
C ILE A 126 -9.87 7.78 8.40
N GLN A 127 -9.45 9.00 8.01
CA GLN A 127 -9.94 10.23 8.62
C GLN A 127 -11.45 10.40 8.37
N ILE A 128 -11.91 10.24 7.14
CA ILE A 128 -13.33 10.32 6.79
C ILE A 128 -14.16 9.31 7.62
N CYS A 129 -13.69 8.06 7.71
CA CYS A 129 -14.38 7.04 8.50
C CYS A 129 -14.41 7.35 10.01
N LEU A 130 -13.38 8.04 10.54
CA LEU A 130 -13.35 8.52 11.91
C LEU A 130 -14.37 9.64 12.12
N ASP A 131 -14.36 10.63 11.24
CA ASP A 131 -15.26 11.80 11.31
C ASP A 131 -16.73 11.40 11.19
N MET A 132 -17.01 10.37 10.39
CA MET A 132 -18.35 9.76 10.27
C MET A 132 -18.73 8.83 11.42
N GLY A 133 -17.85 8.60 12.40
CA GLY A 133 -18.10 7.67 13.52
C GLY A 133 -18.16 6.20 13.12
N VAL A 134 -17.73 5.84 11.90
CA VAL A 134 -17.67 4.44 11.42
C VAL A 134 -16.62 3.63 12.15
N ILE A 135 -15.53 4.27 12.54
CA ILE A 135 -14.44 3.66 13.31
C ILE A 135 -14.16 4.47 14.57
N SER A 136 -13.69 3.79 15.62
CA SER A 136 -13.25 4.45 16.85
C SER A 136 -11.88 5.13 16.68
N LEU A 137 -11.61 6.11 17.54
CA LEU A 137 -10.29 6.78 17.58
C LEU A 137 -9.14 5.78 17.78
N GLU A 138 -9.32 4.75 18.59
CA GLU A 138 -8.30 3.72 18.81
C GLU A 138 -8.01 2.91 17.53
N LYS A 139 -9.08 2.48 16.84
CA LYS A 139 -8.93 1.80 15.53
C LYS A 139 -8.24 2.69 14.51
N SER A 140 -8.61 3.97 14.44
CA SER A 140 -7.99 4.96 13.58
C SER A 140 -6.50 5.09 13.85
N LYS A 141 -6.09 5.26 15.12
CA LYS A 141 -4.67 5.35 15.52
C LYS A 141 -3.86 4.13 15.08
N VAL A 142 -4.36 2.93 15.33
CA VAL A 142 -3.67 1.69 14.95
C VAL A 142 -3.55 1.58 13.43
N TRP A 143 -4.61 1.91 12.70
CA TRP A 143 -4.62 1.82 11.24
C TRP A 143 -3.68 2.84 10.61
N THR A 144 -3.78 4.10 11.05
CA THR A 144 -2.88 5.19 10.63
C THR A 144 -1.41 4.82 10.85
N LYS A 145 -1.05 4.26 12.02
CA LYS A 145 0.32 3.80 12.29
C LYS A 145 0.78 2.79 11.23
N LYS A 146 -0.04 1.78 10.91
CA LYS A 146 0.31 0.77 9.89
C LYS A 146 0.49 1.37 8.50
N VAL A 147 -0.32 2.35 8.13
CA VAL A 147 -0.17 3.08 6.85
C VAL A 147 1.13 3.89 6.84
N LEU A 148 1.41 4.62 7.93
CA LEU A 148 2.62 5.44 8.06
C LEU A 148 3.89 4.59 8.04
N ASP A 149 3.90 3.41 8.66
CA ASP A 149 5.03 2.49 8.60
C ASP A 149 5.37 2.14 7.14
N VAL A 150 4.38 1.81 6.31
CA VAL A 150 4.57 1.54 4.88
C VAL A 150 5.00 2.80 4.14
N LYS A 151 4.34 3.94 4.39
CA LYS A 151 4.61 5.22 3.73
C LYS A 151 6.05 5.69 3.93
N TYR A 152 6.54 5.71 5.17
CA TYR A 152 7.91 6.17 5.47
C TYR A 152 8.98 5.24 4.90
N MET A 153 8.76 3.93 4.96
CA MET A 153 9.69 2.98 4.35
C MET A 153 9.74 3.14 2.83
N SER A 154 8.59 3.34 2.18
CA SER A 154 8.52 3.57 0.74
C SER A 154 9.13 4.92 0.33
N ALA A 155 8.97 5.97 1.14
CA ALA A 155 9.60 7.26 0.91
C ALA A 155 11.13 7.18 0.99
N SER A 156 11.65 6.47 1.99
CA SER A 156 13.09 6.20 2.10
C SER A 156 13.61 5.41 0.90
N TRP A 157 12.88 4.39 0.45
CA TRP A 157 13.19 3.62 -0.74
C TRP A 157 13.24 4.51 -2.00
N LYS A 158 12.19 5.32 -2.22
CA LYS A 158 12.15 6.28 -3.35
C LYS A 158 13.34 7.24 -3.34
N LYS A 159 13.70 7.77 -2.19
CA LYS A 159 14.86 8.67 -2.03
C LYS A 159 16.16 7.98 -2.42
N ASN A 160 16.38 6.76 -1.94
CA ASN A 160 17.61 6.02 -2.20
C ASN A 160 17.71 5.61 -3.68
N ASP A 161 16.64 5.08 -4.26
CA ASP A 161 16.62 4.69 -5.66
C ASP A 161 16.69 5.92 -6.58
N GLY A 162 16.08 7.05 -6.23
CA GLY A 162 16.21 8.31 -6.95
C GLY A 162 17.65 8.87 -6.95
N ALA A 163 18.37 8.74 -5.85
CA ALA A 163 19.79 9.12 -5.81
C ALA A 163 20.66 8.20 -6.68
N ARG A 164 20.37 6.90 -6.71
CA ARG A 164 21.05 5.93 -7.57
C ARG A 164 20.74 6.17 -9.04
N ALA A 165 19.50 6.51 -9.40
CA ALA A 165 19.08 6.82 -10.76
C ALA A 165 19.86 8.03 -11.31
N LYS A 166 19.95 9.11 -10.53
CA LYS A 166 20.74 10.29 -10.91
C LYS A 166 22.21 9.98 -11.20
N LYS A 167 22.83 9.10 -10.41
CA LYS A 167 24.20 8.66 -10.66
C LYS A 167 24.32 7.88 -11.96
N LEU A 168 23.40 6.94 -12.20
CA LEU A 168 23.37 6.13 -13.41
C LEU A 168 23.16 7.00 -14.67
N GLU A 169 22.31 8.02 -14.60
CA GLU A 169 22.09 8.97 -15.67
C GLU A 169 23.35 9.79 -15.97
N ALA A 170 24.00 10.30 -14.90
CA ALA A 170 25.26 11.04 -15.05
C ALA A 170 26.38 10.16 -15.65
N GLU A 171 26.49 8.90 -15.26
CA GLU A 171 27.45 7.94 -15.82
C GLU A 171 27.18 7.67 -17.31
N LYS A 172 25.92 7.44 -17.68
CA LYS A 172 25.51 7.25 -19.07
C LYS A 172 25.80 8.49 -19.93
N GLN A 173 25.54 9.70 -19.41
CA GLN A 173 25.82 10.94 -20.11
C GLN A 173 27.34 11.13 -20.32
N ALA A 174 28.13 10.86 -19.29
CA ALA A 174 29.60 10.97 -19.41
C ALA A 174 30.19 9.97 -20.41
N GLU A 175 29.63 8.74 -20.47
CA GLU A 175 30.02 7.76 -21.49
C GLU A 175 29.67 8.22 -22.91
N GLU A 176 28.47 8.80 -23.08
CA GLU A 176 28.03 9.30 -24.37
C GLU A 176 28.89 10.49 -24.84
N ASP A 177 29.16 11.43 -23.95
CA ASP A 177 30.01 12.58 -24.21
C ASP A 177 31.45 12.12 -24.59
N ALA A 178 31.97 11.11 -23.90
CA ALA A 178 33.28 10.52 -24.21
C ALA A 178 33.29 9.85 -25.59
N ARG A 179 32.22 9.15 -25.97
CA ARG A 179 32.08 8.56 -27.33
C ARG A 179 32.04 9.64 -28.40
N GLN A 180 31.28 10.71 -28.18
CA GLN A 180 31.19 11.83 -29.14
C GLN A 180 32.58 12.50 -29.34
N VAL A 181 33.30 12.76 -28.24
CA VAL A 181 34.66 13.30 -28.29
C VAL A 181 35.61 12.37 -29.06
N ALA A 182 35.50 11.05 -28.86
CA ALA A 182 36.35 10.08 -29.59
C ALA A 182 36.04 10.09 -31.08
N VAL A 183 34.77 10.17 -31.50
CA VAL A 183 34.37 10.28 -32.92
C VAL A 183 34.94 11.55 -33.55
N VAL A 184 34.81 12.70 -32.87
CA VAL A 184 35.34 13.98 -33.39
C VAL A 184 36.86 13.92 -33.51
N LYS A 185 37.60 13.38 -32.54
CA LYS A 185 39.05 13.21 -32.60
C LYS A 185 39.47 12.34 -33.77
N THR A 186 38.74 11.24 -34.04
CA THR A 186 39.02 10.35 -35.18
C THR A 186 38.80 11.06 -36.50
N ALA A 187 37.69 11.80 -36.65
CA ALA A 187 37.41 12.58 -37.85
C ALA A 187 38.47 13.67 -38.13
N ILE A 188 38.92 14.39 -37.10
CA ILE A 188 39.98 15.38 -37.24
C ILE A 188 41.29 14.71 -37.66
N SER A 189 41.62 13.56 -37.08
CA SER A 189 42.84 12.82 -37.44
C SER A 189 42.81 12.36 -38.90
N GLN A 190 41.66 11.87 -39.39
CA GLN A 190 41.48 11.47 -40.81
C GLN A 190 41.59 12.67 -41.73
N TYR A 191 40.91 13.78 -41.43
CA TYR A 191 41.03 15.01 -42.22
C TYR A 191 42.46 15.51 -42.31
N ASN A 192 43.20 15.52 -41.24
CA ASN A 192 44.60 15.94 -41.22
C ASN A 192 45.51 14.97 -41.97
N ALA A 193 45.23 13.69 -42.01
CA ALA A 193 45.96 12.70 -42.78
C ALA A 193 45.71 12.90 -44.30
N GLU A 194 44.47 13.10 -44.72
CA GLU A 194 44.10 13.36 -46.11
C GLU A 194 44.75 14.66 -46.64
N ARG A 195 44.80 15.70 -45.83
CA ARG A 195 45.43 16.98 -46.19
C ARG A 195 46.95 16.88 -46.36
N LYS A 196 47.62 15.98 -45.65
CA LYS A 196 49.05 15.71 -45.80
C LYS A 196 49.40 14.93 -47.07
N VAL A 197 48.43 14.15 -47.59
CA VAL A 197 48.62 13.33 -48.80
C VAL A 197 48.39 14.13 -50.08
N GLN A 198 47.80 15.35 -50.00
CA GLN A 198 47.70 16.27 -51.14
C GLN A 198 48.67 17.47 -50.98
N PRO A 199 49.98 17.31 -51.18
CA PRO A 199 50.88 18.45 -51.29
C PRO A 199 50.74 19.03 -52.69
N ASN A 200 50.18 20.28 -52.75
CA ASN A 200 50.32 21.20 -53.88
C ASN A 200 50.09 20.62 -55.27
N ARG A 201 48.83 20.60 -55.71
CA ARG A 201 48.56 20.83 -57.15
C ARG A 201 48.39 22.34 -57.33
N ILE A 202 49.47 23.01 -57.61
CA ILE A 202 49.56 24.31 -58.31
C ILE A 202 50.04 24.05 -59.65
#